data_d9c738a181cbdf5fbe124503609496a7
#
_entry.id   d9c738a181cbdf5fbe124503609496a7
#
_cell.length_a   1.000
_cell.length_b   1.000
_cell.length_c   1.000
_cell.angle_alpha   90.00
_cell.angle_beta   90.00
_cell.angle_gamma   90.00
#
_symmetry.space_group_name_H-M   'P 1'
#
loop_
_entity.id
_entity.type
_entity.pdbx_description
1 polymer ?
#
loop_
_entity_poly.entity_id
_entity_poly.type
_entity_poly.pdbx_seq_one_letter_code
_entity_poly.pdbx_strand_id
1 'polypeptide(L)'
;MARYFDVHPENPQRRAIGQVVDILREDGLIAYPTDSCFALGCQLGNKDGIDRIRSIRKLDDRHHFTLVCQDFAQLGQFVHVDNAVFRAIKASTPGSYTFILPATKEVPRRLMHAKKKTVGVRIPDHVVTQALLGELGEPLLSSTLLLPDQEEPMTQGWDIKERLEHVVDAVIDSGECGVEPTTVIDFSSGEPEIVRHGAGDPSRFE
;
A
#
# COMPACT_ATOMS: atom_id res chain seq x y z
N MET A 1 -13.38 -16.18 -9.44
CA MET A 1 -14.01 -14.89 -9.81
C MET A 1 -13.85 -13.92 -8.66
N ALA A 2 -13.30 -12.74 -8.92
CA ALA A 2 -13.17 -11.71 -7.91
C ALA A 2 -14.53 -11.24 -7.39
N ARG A 3 -14.65 -11.13 -6.06
CA ARG A 3 -15.82 -10.50 -5.43
C ARG A 3 -15.70 -8.98 -5.57
N TYR A 4 -16.79 -8.33 -5.89
CA TYR A 4 -16.86 -6.87 -6.00
C TYR A 4 -17.58 -6.29 -4.78
N PHE A 5 -16.95 -5.30 -4.14
CA PHE A 5 -17.49 -4.61 -2.98
C PHE A 5 -17.64 -3.13 -3.29
N ASP A 6 -18.88 -2.69 -3.45
CA ASP A 6 -19.24 -1.27 -3.52
C ASP A 6 -19.35 -0.74 -2.08
N VAL A 7 -18.38 0.09 -1.69
CA VAL A 7 -18.23 0.57 -0.32
C VAL A 7 -18.40 2.08 -0.28
N HIS A 8 -19.25 2.54 0.65
CA HIS A 8 -19.47 3.98 0.80
C HIS A 8 -18.19 4.71 1.22
N PRO A 9 -17.77 5.77 0.48
CA PRO A 9 -16.45 6.39 0.65
C PRO A 9 -16.24 7.06 2.02
N GLU A 10 -17.30 7.59 2.62
CA GLU A 10 -17.22 8.29 3.91
C GLU A 10 -17.74 7.48 5.10
N ASN A 11 -18.54 6.44 4.82
CA ASN A 11 -19.14 5.58 5.85
C ASN A 11 -19.10 4.11 5.40
N PRO A 12 -17.91 3.49 5.36
CA PRO A 12 -17.76 2.12 4.90
C PRO A 12 -18.58 1.14 5.74
N GLN A 13 -19.30 0.28 5.03
CA GLN A 13 -20.16 -0.74 5.66
C GLN A 13 -19.28 -1.78 6.38
N ARG A 14 -19.43 -1.90 7.70
CA ARG A 14 -18.66 -2.85 8.53
C ARG A 14 -18.71 -4.28 8.02
N ARG A 15 -19.87 -4.71 7.51
CA ARG A 15 -20.03 -6.07 6.96
C ARG A 15 -19.17 -6.26 5.72
N ALA A 16 -19.14 -5.29 4.80
CA ALA A 16 -18.30 -5.36 3.60
C ALA A 16 -16.81 -5.40 3.95
N ILE A 17 -16.38 -4.50 4.86
CA ILE A 17 -15.00 -4.47 5.35
C ILE A 17 -14.61 -5.80 6.01
N GLY A 18 -15.47 -6.35 6.87
CA GLY A 18 -15.24 -7.66 7.52
C GLY A 18 -15.09 -8.80 6.51
N GLN A 19 -15.91 -8.83 5.47
CA GLN A 19 -15.80 -9.85 4.42
C GLN A 19 -14.50 -9.72 3.59
N VAL A 20 -14.01 -8.50 3.36
CA VAL A 20 -12.71 -8.28 2.70
C VAL A 20 -11.58 -8.75 3.60
N VAL A 21 -11.66 -8.46 4.90
CA VAL A 21 -10.66 -8.94 5.88
C VAL A 21 -10.63 -10.46 5.96
N ASP A 22 -11.79 -11.13 5.91
CA ASP A 22 -11.85 -12.60 5.85
C ASP A 22 -11.14 -13.14 4.60
N ILE A 23 -11.33 -12.51 3.42
CA ILE A 23 -10.62 -12.88 2.21
C ILE A 23 -9.10 -12.72 2.39
N LEU A 24 -8.64 -11.61 2.98
CA LEU A 24 -7.22 -11.39 3.26
C LEU A 24 -6.64 -12.44 4.20
N ARG A 25 -7.37 -12.82 5.27
CA ARG A 25 -6.97 -13.85 6.23
C ARG A 25 -6.94 -15.27 5.66
N GLU A 26 -7.66 -15.49 4.56
CA GLU A 26 -7.63 -16.72 3.76
C GLU A 26 -6.59 -16.66 2.61
N ASP A 27 -5.51 -15.90 2.80
CA ASP A 27 -4.44 -15.70 1.82
C ASP A 27 -4.89 -15.05 0.50
N GLY A 28 -5.97 -14.25 0.55
CA GLY A 28 -6.50 -13.55 -0.62
C GLY A 28 -5.63 -12.36 -1.04
N LEU A 29 -5.73 -12.05 -2.33
CA LEU A 29 -5.17 -10.86 -2.96
C LEU A 29 -6.32 -9.92 -3.34
N ILE A 30 -6.23 -8.66 -2.94
CA ILE A 30 -7.24 -7.64 -3.20
C ILE A 30 -6.71 -6.50 -4.06
N ALA A 31 -7.60 -5.88 -4.82
CA ALA A 31 -7.43 -4.52 -5.35
C ALA A 31 -8.24 -3.57 -4.49
N TYR A 32 -7.65 -2.46 -4.05
CA TYR A 32 -8.28 -1.55 -3.11
C TYR A 32 -7.91 -0.09 -3.39
N PRO A 33 -8.80 0.86 -3.05
CA PRO A 33 -8.54 2.27 -3.28
C PRO A 33 -7.57 2.85 -2.26
N THR A 34 -6.86 3.90 -2.63
CA THR A 34 -6.06 4.72 -1.71
C THR A 34 -6.25 6.20 -2.00
N ASP A 35 -5.60 7.06 -1.23
CA ASP A 35 -5.55 8.51 -1.44
C ASP A 35 -4.66 8.94 -2.62
N SER A 36 -4.05 8.01 -3.34
CA SER A 36 -3.28 8.24 -4.56
C SER A 36 -3.86 7.47 -5.75
N CYS A 37 -3.64 6.16 -5.80
CA CYS A 37 -4.11 5.27 -6.86
C CYS A 37 -4.73 4.01 -6.25
N PHE A 38 -5.44 3.21 -7.07
CA PHE A 38 -5.72 1.83 -6.70
C PHE A 38 -4.42 1.05 -6.49
N ALA A 39 -4.45 0.13 -5.56
CA ALA A 39 -3.32 -0.73 -5.23
C ALA A 39 -3.73 -2.20 -5.16
N LEU A 40 -2.77 -3.09 -5.31
CA LEU A 40 -2.88 -4.50 -4.96
C LEU A 40 -2.37 -4.70 -3.54
N GLY A 41 -3.04 -5.56 -2.77
CA GLY A 41 -2.67 -5.80 -1.38
C GLY A 41 -2.94 -7.21 -0.91
N CYS A 42 -2.08 -7.71 -0.04
CA CYS A 42 -2.21 -8.98 0.67
C CYS A 42 -1.55 -8.91 2.05
N GLN A 43 -1.70 -9.94 2.88
CA GLN A 43 -0.99 -10.03 4.15
C GLN A 43 0.52 -10.22 3.95
N LEU A 44 1.34 -9.77 4.92
CA LEU A 44 2.81 -9.84 4.85
C LEU A 44 3.34 -11.26 4.69
N GLY A 45 2.67 -12.24 5.30
CA GLY A 45 3.03 -13.65 5.26
C GLY A 45 2.62 -14.40 3.99
N ASN A 46 1.78 -13.79 3.17
CA ASN A 46 1.17 -14.42 2.01
C ASN A 46 2.14 -14.46 0.81
N LYS A 47 2.89 -15.55 0.68
CA LYS A 47 3.85 -15.77 -0.43
C LYS A 47 3.16 -15.80 -1.79
N ASP A 48 2.05 -16.51 -1.88
CA ASP A 48 1.27 -16.63 -3.12
C ASP A 48 0.77 -15.26 -3.57
N GLY A 49 0.24 -14.47 -2.64
CA GLY A 49 -0.19 -13.09 -2.92
C GLY A 49 0.94 -12.21 -3.48
N ILE A 50 2.14 -12.31 -2.91
CA ILE A 50 3.32 -11.59 -3.40
C ILE A 50 3.69 -12.02 -4.82
N ASP A 51 3.71 -13.32 -5.09
CA ASP A 51 4.06 -13.86 -6.40
C ASP A 51 3.00 -13.48 -7.46
N ARG A 52 1.72 -13.46 -7.06
CA ARG A 52 0.61 -12.98 -7.90
C ARG A 52 0.76 -11.49 -8.22
N ILE A 53 1.11 -10.63 -7.25
CA ILE A 53 1.37 -9.19 -7.51
C ILE A 53 2.51 -9.04 -8.51
N ARG A 54 3.62 -9.76 -8.32
CA ARG A 54 4.75 -9.74 -9.26
C ARG A 54 4.33 -10.16 -10.66
N SER A 55 3.54 -11.22 -10.78
CA SER A 55 3.03 -11.73 -12.05
C SER A 55 2.09 -10.73 -12.76
N ILE A 56 1.13 -10.14 -12.02
CA ILE A 56 0.18 -9.17 -12.56
C ILE A 56 0.89 -7.93 -13.10
N ARG A 57 1.88 -7.44 -12.36
CA ARG A 57 2.62 -6.23 -12.69
C ARG A 57 3.89 -6.48 -13.53
N LYS A 58 4.27 -7.74 -13.76
CA LYS A 58 5.56 -8.14 -14.36
C LYS A 58 6.76 -7.50 -13.68
N LEU A 59 6.76 -7.53 -12.34
CA LEU A 59 7.83 -6.98 -11.52
C LEU A 59 9.00 -7.95 -11.42
N ASP A 60 10.22 -7.41 -11.42
CA ASP A 60 11.43 -8.18 -11.10
C ASP A 60 11.63 -8.33 -9.57
N ASP A 61 12.63 -9.09 -9.17
CA ASP A 61 12.97 -9.34 -7.76
C ASP A 61 13.53 -8.09 -7.04
N ARG A 62 13.79 -7.01 -7.76
CA ARG A 62 14.31 -5.75 -7.22
C ARG A 62 13.20 -4.78 -6.83
N HIS A 63 11.96 -5.07 -7.23
CA HIS A 63 10.83 -4.21 -6.89
C HIS A 63 10.61 -4.17 -5.37
N HIS A 64 10.51 -2.95 -4.85
CA HIS A 64 10.22 -2.72 -3.44
C HIS A 64 8.71 -2.67 -3.23
N PHE A 65 8.23 -3.54 -2.35
CA PHE A 65 6.87 -3.46 -1.83
C PHE A 65 6.79 -2.41 -0.72
N THR A 66 5.59 -1.90 -0.49
CA THR A 66 5.29 -0.95 0.58
C THR A 66 4.41 -1.60 1.63
N LEU A 67 4.72 -1.38 2.90
CA LEU A 67 3.83 -1.71 4.00
C LEU A 67 2.86 -0.54 4.22
N VAL A 68 1.58 -0.80 4.02
CA VAL A 68 0.51 0.17 4.26
C VAL A 68 0.03 -0.01 5.68
N CYS A 69 0.29 1.00 6.52
CA CYS A 69 0.03 0.97 7.95
C CYS A 69 -1.17 1.85 8.31
N GLN A 70 -1.90 1.47 9.37
CA GLN A 70 -3.02 2.24 9.87
C GLN A 70 -2.56 3.55 10.53
N ASP A 71 -1.51 3.47 11.35
CA ASP A 71 -1.03 4.57 12.16
C ASP A 71 0.48 4.45 12.46
N PHE A 72 0.98 5.40 13.23
CA PHE A 72 2.39 5.43 13.65
C PHE A 72 2.79 4.30 14.59
N ALA A 73 1.90 3.84 15.46
CA ALA A 73 2.18 2.74 16.38
C ALA A 73 2.43 1.45 15.60
N GLN A 74 1.62 1.20 14.57
CA GLN A 74 1.79 0.06 13.69
C GLN A 74 3.07 0.19 12.84
N LEU A 75 3.30 1.35 12.22
CA LEU A 75 4.51 1.64 11.42
C LEU A 75 5.78 1.42 12.22
N GLY A 76 5.84 1.91 13.47
CA GLY A 76 7.00 1.82 14.36
C GLY A 76 7.40 0.40 14.75
N GLN A 77 6.56 -0.61 14.53
CA GLN A 77 6.92 -2.01 14.74
C GLN A 77 7.82 -2.54 13.62
N PHE A 78 7.72 -1.98 12.42
CA PHE A 78 8.36 -2.49 11.20
C PHE A 78 9.60 -1.71 10.77
N VAL A 79 9.79 -0.49 11.27
CA VAL A 79 10.91 0.37 10.86
C VAL A 79 11.56 1.07 12.05
N HIS A 80 12.86 1.33 11.91
CA HIS A 80 13.61 2.16 12.85
C HIS A 80 13.47 3.63 12.44
N VAL A 81 13.07 4.47 13.39
CA VAL A 81 12.82 5.90 13.17
C VAL A 81 13.45 6.69 14.31
N ASP A 82 14.38 7.59 14.01
CA ASP A 82 14.88 8.55 14.98
C ASP A 82 13.90 9.72 15.19
N ASN A 83 14.17 10.58 16.17
CA ASN A 83 13.28 11.67 16.52
C ASN A 83 13.10 12.73 15.42
N ALA A 84 14.10 12.97 14.60
CA ALA A 84 14.03 13.94 13.51
C ALA A 84 13.17 13.40 12.37
N VAL A 85 13.45 12.18 11.92
CA VAL A 85 12.68 11.46 10.92
C VAL A 85 11.24 11.25 11.37
N PHE A 86 11.02 10.87 12.64
CA PHE A 86 9.68 10.72 13.21
C PHE A 86 8.86 12.02 13.07
N ARG A 87 9.41 13.17 13.41
CA ARG A 87 8.71 14.46 13.30
C ARG A 87 8.40 14.80 11.84
N ALA A 88 9.33 14.55 10.91
CA ALA A 88 9.13 14.80 9.50
C ALA A 88 7.99 13.95 8.93
N ILE A 89 7.99 12.63 9.21
CA ILE A 89 6.94 11.73 8.78
C ILE A 89 5.60 12.07 9.42
N LYS A 90 5.57 12.34 10.73
CA LYS A 90 4.34 12.70 11.44
C LYS A 90 3.68 13.96 10.89
N ALA A 91 4.47 14.94 10.45
CA ALA A 91 3.96 16.18 9.85
C ALA A 91 3.35 15.97 8.43
N SER A 92 3.61 14.83 7.80
CA SER A 92 3.19 14.51 6.43
C SER A 92 2.21 13.34 6.35
N THR A 93 1.87 12.74 7.48
CA THR A 93 0.95 11.59 7.55
C THR A 93 -0.29 11.90 8.40
N PRO A 94 -1.45 11.31 8.05
CA PRO A 94 -1.68 10.48 6.86
C PRO A 94 -1.57 11.28 5.55
N GLY A 95 -1.24 10.61 4.44
CA GLY A 95 -1.13 11.28 3.15
C GLY A 95 -0.44 10.43 2.06
N SER A 96 -0.34 11.03 0.89
CA SER A 96 0.15 10.37 -0.34
C SER A 96 1.68 10.28 -0.41
N TYR A 97 2.30 9.78 0.65
CA TYR A 97 3.75 9.58 0.75
C TYR A 97 4.09 8.12 1.00
N THR A 98 5.26 7.72 0.49
CA THR A 98 5.92 6.48 0.85
C THR A 98 7.32 6.82 1.38
N PHE A 99 7.64 6.33 2.57
CA PHE A 99 8.93 6.55 3.20
C PHE A 99 9.75 5.27 3.17
N ILE A 100 10.99 5.35 2.69
CA ILE A 100 11.95 4.25 2.71
C ILE A 100 12.78 4.39 3.98
N LEU A 101 12.71 3.37 4.85
CA LEU A 101 13.30 3.37 6.19
C LEU A 101 14.01 2.05 6.49
N PRO A 102 15.02 2.06 7.39
CA PRO A 102 15.62 0.82 7.88
C PRO A 102 14.56 -0.08 8.52
N ALA A 103 14.49 -1.32 8.06
CA ALA A 103 13.52 -2.30 8.52
C ALA A 103 13.95 -2.95 9.85
N THR A 104 12.96 -3.24 10.72
CA THR A 104 13.16 -4.09 11.90
C THR A 104 13.16 -5.58 11.52
N LYS A 105 13.44 -6.46 12.46
CA LYS A 105 13.34 -7.91 12.29
C LYS A 105 11.92 -8.42 12.02
N GLU A 106 10.91 -7.61 12.30
CA GLU A 106 9.50 -7.95 12.06
C GLU A 106 9.14 -7.95 10.56
N VAL A 107 9.95 -7.27 9.72
CA VAL A 107 9.79 -7.32 8.27
C VAL A 107 10.42 -8.60 7.72
N PRO A 108 9.68 -9.44 6.98
CA PRO A 108 10.26 -10.59 6.31
C PRO A 108 11.44 -10.21 5.40
N ARG A 109 12.54 -10.95 5.49
CA ARG A 109 13.78 -10.63 4.74
C ARG A 109 13.57 -10.46 3.24
N ARG A 110 12.66 -11.23 2.65
CA ARG A 110 12.33 -11.14 1.21
C ARG A 110 11.65 -9.84 0.80
N LEU A 111 11.09 -9.08 1.76
CA LEU A 111 10.43 -7.79 1.54
C LEU A 111 11.38 -6.61 1.72
N MET A 112 12.57 -6.86 2.29
CA MET A 112 13.59 -5.85 2.48
C MET A 112 14.45 -5.67 1.24
N HIS A 113 14.96 -4.45 1.05
CA HIS A 113 16.05 -4.24 0.10
C HIS A 113 17.25 -5.11 0.48
N ALA A 114 17.78 -5.90 -0.46
CA ALA A 114 18.79 -6.93 -0.19
C ALA A 114 20.05 -6.40 0.51
N LYS A 115 20.54 -5.22 0.10
CA LYS A 115 21.75 -4.58 0.64
C LYS A 115 21.46 -3.58 1.76
N LYS A 116 20.55 -2.64 1.52
CA LYS A 116 20.25 -1.53 2.47
C LYS A 116 19.42 -1.98 3.67
N LYS A 117 18.74 -3.14 3.60
CA LYS A 117 17.83 -3.64 4.63
C LYS A 117 16.70 -2.66 4.96
N THR A 118 16.22 -1.97 3.95
CA THR A 118 15.14 -0.99 4.03
C THR A 118 13.83 -1.54 3.50
N VAL A 119 12.74 -0.91 3.88
CA VAL A 119 11.38 -1.19 3.38
C VAL A 119 10.62 0.13 3.20
N GLY A 120 9.71 0.17 2.24
CA GLY A 120 8.79 1.29 2.08
C GLY A 120 7.62 1.17 3.05
N VAL A 121 7.22 2.27 3.67
CA VAL A 121 6.05 2.36 4.54
C VAL A 121 5.21 3.58 4.20
N ARG A 122 3.89 3.49 4.40
CA ARG A 122 2.99 4.63 4.27
C ARG A 122 1.80 4.53 5.21
N ILE A 123 1.20 5.68 5.52
CA ILE A 123 -0.08 5.80 6.24
C ILE A 123 -1.04 6.57 5.31
N PRO A 124 -1.99 5.90 4.64
CA PRO A 124 -2.86 6.54 3.67
C PRO A 124 -3.93 7.39 4.34
N ASP A 125 -4.24 8.54 3.74
CA ASP A 125 -5.38 9.38 4.11
C ASP A 125 -6.61 8.99 3.28
N HIS A 126 -7.18 7.84 3.59
CA HIS A 126 -8.33 7.28 2.88
C HIS A 126 -9.24 6.51 3.84
N VAL A 127 -10.49 6.94 3.95
CA VAL A 127 -11.45 6.43 4.95
C VAL A 127 -11.65 4.92 4.83
N VAL A 128 -11.88 4.41 3.63
CA VAL A 128 -12.12 2.99 3.38
C VAL A 128 -10.90 2.14 3.68
N THR A 129 -9.72 2.59 3.25
CA THR A 129 -8.44 1.91 3.53
C THR A 129 -8.14 1.90 5.02
N GLN A 130 -8.37 2.99 5.73
CA GLN A 130 -8.20 3.07 7.18
C GLN A 130 -9.17 2.13 7.91
N ALA A 131 -10.42 2.02 7.47
CA ALA A 131 -11.37 1.06 8.04
C ALA A 131 -10.92 -0.39 7.81
N LEU A 132 -10.39 -0.70 6.62
CA LEU A 132 -9.84 -2.01 6.28
C LEU A 132 -8.64 -2.37 7.18
N LEU A 133 -7.67 -1.47 7.30
CA LEU A 133 -6.48 -1.67 8.15
C LEU A 133 -6.84 -1.83 9.62
N GLY A 134 -7.80 -1.04 10.11
CA GLY A 134 -8.29 -1.13 11.49
C GLY A 134 -8.95 -2.46 11.81
N GLU A 135 -9.76 -3.00 10.91
CA GLU A 135 -10.40 -4.30 11.07
C GLU A 135 -9.40 -5.46 10.90
N LEU A 136 -8.44 -5.33 9.98
CA LEU A 136 -7.39 -6.34 9.77
C LEU A 136 -6.44 -6.43 10.96
N GLY A 137 -6.08 -5.29 11.58
CA GLY A 137 -5.19 -5.20 12.74
C GLY A 137 -3.71 -5.37 12.43
N GLU A 138 -3.33 -5.42 11.15
CA GLU A 138 -1.96 -5.53 10.68
C GLU A 138 -1.77 -4.75 9.38
N PRO A 139 -0.52 -4.42 8.98
CA PRO A 139 -0.26 -3.75 7.72
C PRO A 139 -0.61 -4.62 6.51
N LEU A 140 -0.95 -3.97 5.39
CA LEU A 140 -1.00 -4.63 4.08
C LEU A 140 0.35 -4.51 3.38
N LEU A 141 0.81 -5.59 2.81
CA LEU A 141 1.82 -5.56 1.77
C LEU A 141 1.17 -5.07 0.49
N SER A 142 1.73 -4.05 -0.13
CA SER A 142 1.05 -3.34 -1.19
C SER A 142 1.98 -2.94 -2.34
N SER A 143 1.38 -2.82 -3.51
CA SER A 143 2.00 -2.27 -4.72
C SER A 143 0.94 -1.51 -5.51
N THR A 144 1.29 -0.36 -6.09
CA THR A 144 0.40 0.40 -6.97
C THR A 144 -0.13 -0.48 -8.10
N LEU A 145 -1.42 -0.41 -8.39
CA LEU A 145 -2.06 -1.16 -9.46
C LEU A 145 -1.79 -0.47 -10.80
N LEU A 146 -0.60 -0.69 -11.35
CA LEU A 146 -0.19 -0.26 -12.68
C LEU A 146 0.12 -1.49 -13.52
N LEU A 147 -0.69 -1.75 -14.54
CA LEU A 147 -0.51 -2.90 -15.41
C LEU A 147 0.61 -2.65 -16.43
N PRO A 148 1.30 -3.71 -16.89
CA PRO A 148 2.46 -3.57 -17.77
C PRO A 148 2.18 -2.96 -19.15
N ASP A 149 0.93 -3.05 -19.59
CA ASP A 149 0.44 -2.52 -20.86
C ASP A 149 -0.20 -1.11 -20.72
N GLN A 150 -0.10 -0.49 -19.56
CA GLN A 150 -0.66 0.82 -19.26
C GLN A 150 0.43 1.82 -18.83
N GLU A 151 0.26 3.07 -19.23
CA GLU A 151 1.12 4.19 -18.80
C GLU A 151 0.68 4.76 -17.44
N GLU A 152 -0.61 4.65 -17.12
CA GLU A 152 -1.22 5.16 -15.91
C GLU A 152 -2.00 4.07 -15.15
N PRO A 153 -2.14 4.18 -13.82
CA PRO A 153 -2.98 3.31 -13.02
C PRO A 153 -4.46 3.38 -13.45
N MET A 154 -5.16 2.26 -13.32
CA MET A 154 -6.62 2.23 -13.51
C MET A 154 -7.32 3.05 -12.42
N THR A 155 -8.38 3.78 -12.78
CA THR A 155 -9.07 4.71 -11.89
C THR A 155 -10.45 4.25 -11.42
N GLN A 156 -11.02 3.23 -12.06
CA GLN A 156 -12.38 2.74 -11.81
C GLN A 156 -12.36 1.31 -11.29
N GLY A 157 -13.01 1.08 -10.15
CA GLY A 157 -13.05 -0.24 -9.51
C GLY A 157 -13.74 -1.31 -10.36
N TRP A 158 -14.78 -0.93 -11.10
CA TRP A 158 -15.46 -1.87 -11.99
C TRP A 158 -14.56 -2.35 -13.14
N ASP A 159 -13.82 -1.44 -13.77
CA ASP A 159 -12.89 -1.80 -14.85
C ASP A 159 -11.78 -2.72 -14.33
N ILE A 160 -11.29 -2.46 -13.10
CA ILE A 160 -10.33 -3.33 -12.41
C ILE A 160 -10.93 -4.73 -12.22
N LYS A 161 -12.19 -4.80 -11.75
CA LYS A 161 -12.88 -6.08 -11.55
C LYS A 161 -12.99 -6.86 -12.85
N GLU A 162 -13.37 -6.23 -13.94
CA GLU A 162 -13.45 -6.90 -15.27
C GLU A 162 -12.07 -7.36 -15.74
N ARG A 163 -11.04 -6.51 -15.60
CA ARG A 163 -9.69 -6.79 -16.06
C ARG A 163 -8.98 -7.88 -15.27
N LEU A 164 -9.21 -7.93 -13.94
CA LEU A 164 -8.48 -8.79 -13.01
C LEU A 164 -9.35 -9.87 -12.36
N GLU A 165 -10.52 -10.14 -12.91
CA GLU A 165 -11.53 -11.03 -12.32
C GLU A 165 -11.02 -12.42 -11.92
N HIS A 166 -10.03 -12.93 -12.64
CA HIS A 166 -9.47 -14.26 -12.43
C HIS A 166 -8.11 -14.27 -11.73
N VAL A 167 -7.58 -13.09 -11.41
CA VAL A 167 -6.23 -12.96 -10.83
C VAL A 167 -6.20 -12.28 -9.47
N VAL A 168 -7.30 -11.63 -9.05
CA VAL A 168 -7.51 -11.15 -7.67
C VAL A 168 -8.74 -11.79 -7.06
N ASP A 169 -8.85 -11.79 -5.73
CA ASP A 169 -9.95 -12.42 -5.00
C ASP A 169 -11.06 -11.44 -4.66
N ALA A 170 -10.72 -10.16 -4.51
CA ALA A 170 -11.69 -9.09 -4.31
C ALA A 170 -11.24 -7.76 -4.92
N VAL A 171 -12.22 -6.94 -5.27
CA VAL A 171 -12.04 -5.54 -5.65
C VAL A 171 -12.93 -4.69 -4.75
N ILE A 172 -12.34 -3.72 -4.06
CA ILE A 172 -13.05 -2.74 -3.25
C ILE A 172 -13.17 -1.46 -4.08
N ASP A 173 -14.39 -1.00 -4.27
CA ASP A 173 -14.71 0.23 -4.98
C ASP A 173 -15.38 1.22 -4.02
N SER A 174 -14.81 2.39 -3.89
CA SER A 174 -15.39 3.50 -3.12
C SER A 174 -15.41 4.80 -3.93
N GLY A 175 -15.37 4.66 -5.24
CA GLY A 175 -15.28 5.76 -6.20
C GLY A 175 -13.95 5.81 -6.93
N GLU A 176 -13.80 6.79 -7.77
CA GLU A 176 -12.62 6.99 -8.60
C GLU A 176 -11.37 7.30 -7.77
N CYS A 177 -10.25 6.67 -8.11
CA CYS A 177 -8.92 7.04 -7.62
C CYS A 177 -8.16 7.84 -8.66
N GLY A 178 -7.09 8.53 -8.20
CA GLY A 178 -6.17 9.24 -9.08
C GLY A 178 -5.24 8.33 -9.88
N VAL A 179 -4.43 8.96 -10.71
CA VAL A 179 -3.40 8.30 -11.51
C VAL A 179 -1.98 8.56 -11.01
N GLU A 180 -1.82 9.55 -10.13
CA GLU A 180 -0.52 9.96 -9.62
C GLU A 180 -0.12 9.14 -8.40
N PRO A 181 0.98 8.36 -8.47
CA PRO A 181 1.43 7.56 -7.35
C PRO A 181 2.00 8.43 -6.22
N THR A 182 2.32 7.83 -5.09
CA THR A 182 2.87 8.53 -3.93
C THR A 182 4.21 9.20 -4.22
N THR A 183 4.47 10.34 -3.55
CA THR A 183 5.82 10.89 -3.40
C THR A 183 6.64 9.94 -2.54
N VAL A 184 7.86 9.61 -2.99
CA VAL A 184 8.75 8.66 -2.29
C VAL A 184 9.94 9.40 -1.72
N ILE A 185 10.11 9.30 -0.40
CA ILE A 185 11.21 9.91 0.36
C ILE A 185 12.07 8.79 0.98
N ASP A 186 13.35 8.76 0.65
CA ASP A 186 14.32 7.81 1.23
C ASP A 186 15.04 8.45 2.43
N PHE A 187 14.91 7.85 3.60
CA PHE A 187 15.60 8.21 4.82
C PHE A 187 16.70 7.21 5.22
N SER A 188 17.10 6.33 4.32
CA SER A 188 18.10 5.29 4.64
C SER A 188 19.48 5.84 5.03
N SER A 189 19.78 7.07 4.64
CA SER A 189 21.03 7.80 5.02
C SER A 189 20.88 8.63 6.30
N GLY A 190 19.65 8.77 6.83
CA GLY A 190 19.32 9.66 7.94
C GLY A 190 18.83 11.05 7.51
N GLU A 191 19.12 11.46 6.28
CA GLU A 191 18.62 12.70 5.67
C GLU A 191 17.59 12.37 4.59
N PRO A 192 16.58 13.25 4.35
CA PRO A 192 15.58 13.01 3.33
C PRO A 192 16.16 13.13 1.92
N GLU A 193 15.86 12.16 1.07
CA GLU A 193 16.14 12.20 -0.35
C GLU A 193 14.85 11.93 -1.12
N ILE A 194 14.43 12.84 -2.00
CA ILE A 194 13.25 12.67 -2.84
C ILE A 194 13.63 11.72 -3.99
N VAL A 195 13.14 10.49 -3.90
CA VAL A 195 13.37 9.45 -4.92
C VAL A 195 12.39 9.57 -6.07
N ARG A 196 11.17 10.01 -5.78
CA ARG A 196 10.11 10.22 -6.77
C ARG A 196 9.18 11.33 -6.31
N HIS A 197 8.89 12.27 -7.21
CA HIS A 197 7.79 13.20 -7.07
C HIS A 197 6.48 12.49 -7.44
N GLY A 198 5.43 12.75 -6.69
CA GLY A 198 4.11 12.18 -6.86
C GLY A 198 3.04 13.05 -6.21
N ALA A 199 1.91 12.45 -5.82
CA ALA A 199 0.74 13.15 -5.30
C ALA A 199 0.98 13.92 -3.97
N GLY A 200 1.98 13.53 -3.17
CA GLY A 200 2.35 14.24 -1.96
C GLY A 200 3.25 15.46 -2.24
N ASP A 201 3.00 16.59 -1.57
CA ASP A 201 3.82 17.80 -1.69
C ASP A 201 5.25 17.55 -1.16
N PRO A 202 6.30 17.61 -2.00
CA PRO A 202 7.67 17.31 -1.59
C PRO A 202 8.36 18.46 -0.84
N SER A 203 7.79 19.67 -0.82
CA SER A 203 8.44 20.91 -0.34
C SER A 203 8.98 20.84 1.09
N ARG A 204 8.49 19.92 1.91
CA ARG A 204 8.97 19.71 3.28
C ARG A 204 10.27 18.91 3.36
N PHE A 205 10.67 18.31 2.25
CA PHE A 205 11.82 17.40 2.16
C PHE A 205 12.92 17.92 1.22
N GLU A 206 12.74 19.13 0.68
CA GLU A 206 13.69 19.87 -0.14
C GLU A 206 14.76 20.60 0.68
#